data_3818842752dd9e84b79506eed0aff4fb
#
_entry.id   3818842752dd9e84b79506eed0aff4fb
#
_cell.length_a   1.000
_cell.length_b   1.000
_cell.length_c   1.000
_cell.angle_alpha   90.00
_cell.angle_beta   90.00
_cell.angle_gamma   90.00
#
_symmetry.space_group_name_H-M   'P 1'
#
loop_
_entity.id
_entity.type
_entity.pdbx_description
1 polymer ?
#
loop_
_entity_poly.entity_id
_entity_poly.type
_entity_poly.pdbx_seq_one_letter_code
_entity_poly.pdbx_strand_id
1 'polypeptide(L)'
;MMRRTISITLAVLIISSCNHADNKTMNSQTTTDIKKIIHGYAPVNGLTMYYEIHGDGPPLVLIHGGGSTLLTTFGRVLPDLAKTHKVIAVEMQAHGHTADIDRPLSFQQDADDIAALLKHLDIDKADIFGFSNGASTTLQFAIRHPEMTNKIIVASTFYKKAGAPDWFWDMMSAPTFKGMPQPYKDEFLKINPDTNALHRMYERDVARMQSFPDIPEEHIKSIKAPAFIIVGDKDVTTPEHAAEMHRLISNSRLAIIPGGHGDYIGEMTTPQDSVVIAATVSMINKFLNEPVTR
;
A
#
# COMPACT_ATOMS: atom_id res chain seq x y z
N MET A 1 76.07 22.03 36.53
CA MET A 1 75.37 21.21 35.51
C MET A 1 74.75 22.15 34.50
N MET A 2 75.35 22.27 33.34
CA MET A 2 75.06 23.28 32.34
C MET A 2 74.22 22.60 31.23
N ARG A 3 72.99 23.02 31.01
CA ARG A 3 72.17 22.57 29.86
C ARG A 3 72.42 23.51 28.68
N ARG A 4 72.94 22.97 27.60
CA ARG A 4 73.13 23.66 26.32
C ARG A 4 71.87 23.53 25.51
N THR A 5 71.28 24.65 25.14
CA THR A 5 70.16 24.78 24.16
C THR A 5 70.77 24.92 22.76
N ILE A 6 70.38 24.07 21.84
CA ILE A 6 70.73 24.14 20.41
C ILE A 6 69.56 24.75 19.69
N SER A 7 69.77 25.94 19.11
CA SER A 7 68.79 26.55 18.17
C SER A 7 69.07 26.07 16.75
N ILE A 8 68.14 25.51 16.08
CA ILE A 8 68.19 25.17 14.66
C ILE A 8 67.34 26.18 13.90
N THR A 9 68.03 26.98 13.09
CA THR A 9 67.38 27.94 12.17
C THR A 9 67.07 27.24 10.87
N LEU A 10 65.73 27.16 10.49
CA LEU A 10 65.31 26.58 9.25
C LEU A 10 65.06 27.69 8.23
N ALA A 11 65.86 27.70 7.17
CA ALA A 11 65.70 28.60 6.03
C ALA A 11 64.56 28.07 5.11
N VAL A 12 63.59 28.91 4.86
CA VAL A 12 62.49 28.61 3.89
C VAL A 12 62.87 29.16 2.53
N LEU A 13 63.09 28.29 1.56
CA LEU A 13 63.13 28.60 0.14
C LEU A 13 61.77 28.69 -0.44
N ILE A 14 61.34 29.85 -0.93
CA ILE A 14 60.10 30.04 -1.69
C ILE A 14 60.41 29.79 -3.17
N ILE A 15 59.89 28.69 -3.72
CA ILE A 15 59.89 28.45 -5.16
C ILE A 15 58.47 28.79 -5.66
N SER A 16 58.34 29.89 -6.40
CA SER A 16 57.11 30.28 -7.11
C SER A 16 57.01 29.47 -8.40
N SER A 17 56.06 28.57 -8.47
CA SER A 17 55.73 27.86 -9.69
C SER A 17 54.27 28.17 -10.07
N CYS A 18 54.11 28.98 -11.14
CA CYS A 18 52.82 29.21 -11.78
C CYS A 18 52.38 27.95 -12.49
N ASN A 19 51.33 27.32 -12.03
CA ASN A 19 50.56 26.34 -12.79
C ASN A 19 49.14 26.84 -12.96
N HIS A 20 48.79 27.21 -14.19
CA HIS A 20 47.42 27.33 -14.60
C HIS A 20 46.78 25.93 -14.60
N ALA A 21 45.90 25.68 -13.65
CA ALA A 21 44.99 24.51 -13.70
C ALA A 21 43.59 25.01 -13.94
N ASP A 22 43.06 24.62 -15.10
CA ASP A 22 41.68 24.83 -15.50
C ASP A 22 40.72 24.26 -14.39
N ASN A 23 40.03 25.18 -13.76
CA ASN A 23 38.98 24.87 -12.78
C ASN A 23 37.70 24.47 -13.53
N LYS A 24 37.65 23.23 -14.04
CA LYS A 24 36.36 22.61 -14.43
C LYS A 24 35.60 22.29 -13.16
N THR A 25 34.79 23.25 -12.73
CA THR A 25 33.75 23.04 -11.72
C THR A 25 32.76 21.99 -12.23
N MET A 26 32.93 20.73 -11.80
CA MET A 26 31.90 19.71 -11.93
C MET A 26 30.78 20.05 -10.95
N ASN A 27 29.86 20.88 -11.39
CA ASN A 27 28.61 21.13 -10.71
C ASN A 27 27.69 19.95 -11.03
N SER A 28 27.86 18.80 -10.35
CA SER A 28 26.87 17.74 -10.35
C SER A 28 25.78 18.14 -9.36
N GLN A 29 24.94 19.07 -9.75
CA GLN A 29 23.61 19.19 -9.17
C GLN A 29 22.84 17.92 -9.57
N THR A 30 22.87 16.93 -8.67
CA THR A 30 21.84 15.88 -8.64
C THR A 30 20.55 16.59 -8.22
N THR A 31 19.87 17.19 -9.18
CA THR A 31 18.45 17.52 -9.03
C THR A 31 17.76 16.16 -8.88
N THR A 32 17.49 15.76 -7.66
CA THR A 32 16.42 14.80 -7.37
C THR A 32 15.16 15.47 -7.91
N ASP A 33 14.78 15.13 -9.15
CA ASP A 33 13.46 15.43 -9.68
C ASP A 33 12.45 14.83 -8.69
N ILE A 34 11.89 15.68 -7.83
CA ILE A 34 10.72 15.34 -7.03
C ILE A 34 9.60 15.13 -8.06
N LYS A 35 9.39 13.88 -8.46
CA LYS A 35 8.33 13.54 -9.42
C LYS A 35 7.02 14.09 -8.85
N LYS A 36 6.36 14.95 -9.63
CA LYS A 36 5.16 15.66 -9.23
C LYS A 36 4.05 14.64 -8.91
N ILE A 37 3.53 14.68 -7.69
CA ILE A 37 2.34 13.93 -7.32
C ILE A 37 1.16 14.53 -8.10
N ILE A 38 0.38 13.68 -8.76
CA ILE A 38 -0.84 14.08 -9.46
C ILE A 38 -2.02 13.68 -8.58
N HIS A 39 -2.85 14.64 -8.23
CA HIS A 39 -4.10 14.43 -7.52
C HIS A 39 -5.26 14.57 -8.50
N GLY A 40 -6.25 13.68 -8.41
CA GLY A 40 -7.39 13.73 -9.32
C GLY A 40 -8.67 13.13 -8.72
N TYR A 41 -9.76 13.41 -9.41
CA TYR A 41 -11.06 12.81 -9.16
C TYR A 41 -11.58 12.19 -10.48
N ALA A 42 -12.04 10.94 -10.40
CA ALA A 42 -12.59 10.22 -11.53
C ALA A 42 -14.08 9.94 -11.33
N PRO A 43 -14.93 10.17 -12.34
CA PRO A 43 -16.32 9.72 -12.31
C PRO A 43 -16.37 8.21 -12.58
N VAL A 44 -16.66 7.41 -11.55
CA VAL A 44 -16.70 5.95 -11.64
C VAL A 44 -18.04 5.44 -11.10
N ASN A 45 -18.87 4.86 -11.95
CA ASN A 45 -20.15 4.22 -11.57
C ASN A 45 -21.02 5.08 -10.62
N GLY A 46 -21.10 6.39 -10.88
CA GLY A 46 -21.86 7.35 -10.05
C GLY A 46 -21.11 7.90 -8.84
N LEU A 47 -19.93 7.41 -8.56
CA LEU A 47 -19.02 7.91 -7.53
C LEU A 47 -18.01 8.90 -8.14
N THR A 48 -17.60 9.91 -7.39
CA THR A 48 -16.45 10.77 -7.71
C THR A 48 -15.28 10.32 -6.87
N MET A 49 -14.47 9.39 -7.41
CA MET A 49 -13.39 8.72 -6.69
C MET A 49 -12.12 9.56 -6.70
N TYR A 50 -11.55 9.83 -5.54
CA TYR A 50 -10.23 10.45 -5.40
C TYR A 50 -9.12 9.44 -5.64
N TYR A 51 -8.07 9.90 -6.34
CA TYR A 51 -6.85 9.14 -6.53
C TYR A 51 -5.62 10.05 -6.55
N GLU A 52 -4.48 9.45 -6.24
CA GLU A 52 -3.16 10.05 -6.41
C GLU A 52 -2.30 9.18 -7.31
N ILE A 53 -1.48 9.82 -8.17
CA ILE A 53 -0.48 9.13 -8.97
C ILE A 53 0.91 9.56 -8.50
N HIS A 54 1.72 8.58 -8.13
CA HIS A 54 3.10 8.74 -7.68
C HIS A 54 4.04 7.92 -8.56
N GLY A 55 5.18 8.50 -8.92
CA GLY A 55 6.20 7.80 -9.71
C GLY A 55 5.82 7.58 -11.17
N ASP A 56 6.59 6.75 -11.85
CA ASP A 56 6.41 6.30 -13.23
C ASP A 56 6.78 4.83 -13.35
N GLY A 57 6.32 4.19 -14.43
CA GLY A 57 6.59 2.78 -14.72
C GLY A 57 5.33 1.96 -14.90
N PRO A 58 5.39 0.64 -14.71
CA PRO A 58 4.21 -0.21 -14.76
C PRO A 58 3.15 0.25 -13.75
N PRO A 59 1.86 0.24 -14.12
CA PRO A 59 0.80 0.71 -13.22
C PRO A 59 0.56 -0.27 -12.06
N LEU A 60 0.52 0.27 -10.85
CA LEU A 60 0.22 -0.41 -9.59
C LEU A 60 -0.88 0.34 -8.85
N VAL A 61 -2.03 -0.29 -8.67
CA VAL A 61 -3.12 0.27 -7.85
C VAL A 61 -2.94 -0.14 -6.40
N LEU A 62 -3.06 0.82 -5.46
CA LEU A 62 -3.07 0.58 -4.02
C LEU A 62 -4.48 0.80 -3.46
N ILE A 63 -5.04 -0.22 -2.78
CA ILE A 63 -6.39 -0.20 -2.20
C ILE A 63 -6.28 -0.38 -0.68
N HIS A 64 -6.64 0.67 0.07
CA HIS A 64 -6.52 0.73 1.52
C HIS A 64 -7.48 -0.20 2.29
N GLY A 65 -7.23 -0.38 3.58
CA GLY A 65 -8.09 -1.14 4.51
C GLY A 65 -9.36 -0.40 4.92
N GLY A 66 -10.24 -1.08 5.65
CA GLY A 66 -11.44 -0.46 6.20
C GLY A 66 -11.12 0.60 7.25
N GLY A 67 -11.93 1.66 7.32
CA GLY A 67 -11.74 2.79 8.23
C GLY A 67 -10.50 3.63 7.94
N SER A 68 -9.76 3.30 6.91
CA SER A 68 -8.44 3.86 6.57
C SER A 68 -8.52 4.85 5.40
N THR A 69 -7.38 5.47 5.11
CA THR A 69 -7.12 6.24 3.90
C THR A 69 -5.91 5.64 3.17
N LEU A 70 -5.59 6.13 2.00
CA LEU A 70 -4.38 5.72 1.29
C LEU A 70 -3.11 5.92 2.12
N LEU A 71 -3.02 7.03 2.87
CA LEU A 71 -1.83 7.36 3.68
C LEU A 71 -1.77 6.54 4.97
N THR A 72 -2.89 6.28 5.64
CA THR A 72 -2.89 5.48 6.86
C THR A 72 -2.47 4.04 6.58
N THR A 73 -2.85 3.50 5.43
CA THR A 73 -2.46 2.12 5.05
C THR A 73 -1.06 2.07 4.42
N PHE A 74 -0.77 2.90 3.42
CA PHE A 74 0.41 2.73 2.56
C PHE A 74 1.47 3.82 2.71
N GLY A 75 1.29 4.81 3.58
CA GLY A 75 2.19 5.96 3.69
C GLY A 75 3.67 5.59 3.89
N ARG A 76 3.95 4.42 4.49
CA ARG A 76 5.32 3.93 4.71
C ARG A 76 5.93 3.25 3.51
N VAL A 77 5.14 2.52 2.72
CA VAL A 77 5.64 1.72 1.60
C VAL A 77 5.47 2.40 0.24
N LEU A 78 4.50 3.30 0.11
CA LEU A 78 4.18 4.01 -1.13
C LEU A 78 5.40 4.72 -1.75
N PRO A 79 6.25 5.47 -0.99
CA PRO A 79 7.41 6.14 -1.56
C PRO A 79 8.42 5.18 -2.20
N ASP A 80 8.58 3.98 -1.64
CA ASP A 80 9.50 2.98 -2.18
C ASP A 80 8.92 2.28 -3.41
N LEU A 81 7.62 2.01 -3.43
CA LEU A 81 6.92 1.45 -4.59
C LEU A 81 6.93 2.43 -5.77
N ALA A 82 6.76 3.73 -5.50
CA ALA A 82 6.78 4.78 -6.50
C ALA A 82 8.15 5.02 -7.16
N LYS A 83 9.23 4.41 -6.65
CA LYS A 83 10.55 4.46 -7.31
C LYS A 83 10.57 3.68 -8.63
N THR A 84 9.75 2.65 -8.75
CA THR A 84 9.77 1.71 -9.88
C THR A 84 8.43 1.52 -10.58
N HIS A 85 7.34 2.05 -10.01
CA HIS A 85 5.98 1.89 -10.52
C HIS A 85 5.26 3.24 -10.61
N LYS A 86 4.32 3.33 -11.57
CA LYS A 86 3.27 4.34 -11.54
C LYS A 86 2.23 3.87 -10.51
N VAL A 87 2.38 4.33 -9.28
CA VAL A 87 1.48 3.99 -8.19
C VAL A 87 0.22 4.84 -8.29
N ILE A 88 -0.95 4.19 -8.37
CA ILE A 88 -2.27 4.79 -8.36
C ILE A 88 -2.90 4.45 -7.01
N ALA A 89 -2.77 5.34 -6.05
CA ALA A 89 -3.34 5.18 -4.71
C ALA A 89 -4.75 5.77 -4.68
N VAL A 90 -5.74 5.00 -4.27
CA VAL A 90 -7.16 5.39 -4.31
C VAL A 90 -7.75 5.54 -2.92
N GLU A 91 -8.81 6.34 -2.81
CA GLU A 91 -9.68 6.35 -1.64
C GLU A 91 -11.08 5.87 -2.05
N MET A 92 -11.53 4.82 -1.38
CA MET A 92 -12.78 4.14 -1.69
C MET A 92 -14.00 4.96 -1.24
N GLN A 93 -15.21 4.61 -1.70
CA GLN A 93 -16.45 5.29 -1.30
C GLN A 93 -16.51 5.51 0.21
N ALA A 94 -16.91 6.69 0.63
CA ALA A 94 -17.02 7.17 2.02
C ALA A 94 -15.67 7.40 2.74
N HIS A 95 -14.50 7.14 2.14
CA HIS A 95 -13.20 7.27 2.78
C HIS A 95 -12.44 8.50 2.30
N GLY A 96 -11.80 9.20 3.25
CA GLY A 96 -10.91 10.33 2.96
C GLY A 96 -11.56 11.43 2.10
N HIS A 97 -11.00 11.68 0.92
CA HIS A 97 -11.48 12.67 -0.03
C HIS A 97 -12.67 12.18 -0.88
N THR A 98 -12.93 10.86 -0.90
CA THR A 98 -14.04 10.29 -1.67
C THR A 98 -15.33 10.32 -0.85
N ALA A 99 -16.28 11.14 -1.26
CA ALA A 99 -17.56 11.26 -0.58
C ALA A 99 -18.36 9.95 -0.60
N ASP A 100 -19.25 9.80 0.37
CA ASP A 100 -20.27 8.74 0.35
C ASP A 100 -21.39 9.06 -0.66
N ILE A 101 -21.97 8.02 -1.25
CA ILE A 101 -23.16 8.11 -2.07
C ILE A 101 -24.21 7.11 -1.53
N ASP A 102 -25.46 7.26 -1.94
CA ASP A 102 -26.54 6.37 -1.50
C ASP A 102 -26.46 4.99 -2.20
N ARG A 103 -25.41 4.24 -1.83
CA ARG A 103 -25.11 2.90 -2.32
C ARG A 103 -24.43 2.11 -1.20
N PRO A 104 -24.85 0.87 -0.89
CA PRO A 104 -24.14 0.02 0.06
C PRO A 104 -22.70 -0.27 -0.39
N LEU A 105 -21.77 -0.38 0.54
CA LEU A 105 -20.42 -0.84 0.23
C LEU A 105 -20.41 -2.34 -0.05
N SER A 106 -19.72 -2.75 -1.10
CA SER A 106 -19.41 -4.15 -1.36
C SER A 106 -18.06 -4.28 -2.05
N PHE A 107 -17.33 -5.36 -1.79
CA PHE A 107 -16.03 -5.62 -2.43
C PHE A 107 -16.15 -5.78 -3.94
N GLN A 108 -17.30 -6.29 -4.41
CA GLN A 108 -17.61 -6.43 -5.83
C GLN A 108 -17.75 -5.06 -6.50
N GLN A 109 -18.52 -4.15 -5.87
CA GLN A 109 -18.70 -2.81 -6.41
C GLN A 109 -17.38 -2.01 -6.36
N ASP A 110 -16.62 -2.14 -5.28
CA ASP A 110 -15.30 -1.54 -5.16
C ASP A 110 -14.38 -2.00 -6.31
N ALA A 111 -14.41 -3.28 -6.66
CA ALA A 111 -13.65 -3.82 -7.79
C ALA A 111 -14.11 -3.24 -9.14
N ASP A 112 -15.42 -3.09 -9.35
CA ASP A 112 -15.97 -2.47 -10.55
C ASP A 112 -15.62 -0.97 -10.64
N ASP A 113 -15.55 -0.27 -9.50
CA ASP A 113 -15.14 1.13 -9.44
C ASP A 113 -13.65 1.29 -9.79
N ILE A 114 -12.78 0.39 -9.31
CA ILE A 114 -11.35 0.36 -9.71
C ILE A 114 -11.21 0.09 -11.21
N ALA A 115 -12.00 -0.83 -11.78
CA ALA A 115 -11.96 -1.09 -13.22
C ALA A 115 -12.40 0.14 -14.04
N ALA A 116 -13.42 0.87 -13.55
CA ALA A 116 -13.85 2.12 -14.18
C ALA A 116 -12.78 3.22 -14.05
N LEU A 117 -12.09 3.31 -12.91
CA LEU A 117 -10.95 4.23 -12.73
C LEU A 117 -9.82 3.93 -13.70
N LEU A 118 -9.42 2.68 -13.87
CA LEU A 118 -8.37 2.30 -14.81
C LEU A 118 -8.74 2.68 -16.24
N LYS A 119 -10.00 2.46 -16.65
CA LYS A 119 -10.51 2.91 -17.96
C LYS A 119 -10.48 4.43 -18.11
N HIS A 120 -10.84 5.18 -17.04
CA HIS A 120 -10.78 6.65 -17.04
C HIS A 120 -9.34 7.18 -17.21
N LEU A 121 -8.35 6.40 -16.71
CA LEU A 121 -6.93 6.72 -16.81
C LEU A 121 -6.24 6.15 -18.06
N ASP A 122 -6.99 5.58 -19.01
CA ASP A 122 -6.49 4.90 -20.22
C ASP A 122 -5.46 3.80 -19.89
N ILE A 123 -5.75 3.00 -18.82
CA ILE A 123 -4.92 1.88 -18.38
C ILE A 123 -5.68 0.58 -18.62
N ASP A 124 -5.21 -0.22 -19.57
CA ASP A 124 -5.83 -1.49 -19.94
C ASP A 124 -5.57 -2.58 -18.90
N LYS A 125 -4.41 -2.55 -18.23
CA LYS A 125 -3.99 -3.61 -17.30
C LYS A 125 -3.06 -3.06 -16.23
N ALA A 126 -3.27 -3.49 -14.97
CA ALA A 126 -2.47 -3.05 -13.82
C ALA A 126 -2.16 -4.19 -12.85
N ASP A 127 -1.12 -4.00 -12.06
CA ASP A 127 -0.91 -4.73 -10.81
C ASP A 127 -1.84 -4.14 -9.74
N ILE A 128 -2.44 -4.99 -8.90
CA ILE A 128 -3.37 -4.54 -7.85
C ILE A 128 -2.84 -5.00 -6.50
N PHE A 129 -2.64 -4.07 -5.60
CA PHE A 129 -2.20 -4.34 -4.24
C PHE A 129 -3.25 -3.82 -3.24
N GLY A 130 -3.93 -4.73 -2.57
CA GLY A 130 -4.86 -4.40 -1.51
C GLY A 130 -4.40 -4.89 -0.15
N PHE A 131 -4.81 -4.15 0.88
CA PHE A 131 -4.62 -4.51 2.29
C PHE A 131 -5.98 -4.64 2.98
N SER A 132 -6.18 -5.70 3.79
CA SER A 132 -7.41 -5.91 4.58
C SER A 132 -8.67 -5.88 3.69
N ASN A 133 -9.62 -4.97 3.92
CA ASN A 133 -10.78 -4.77 3.03
C ASN A 133 -10.37 -4.51 1.57
N GLY A 134 -9.30 -3.74 1.34
CA GLY A 134 -8.74 -3.53 0.00
C GLY A 134 -8.21 -4.80 -0.64
N ALA A 135 -7.72 -5.77 0.16
CA ALA A 135 -7.30 -7.06 -0.37
C ALA A 135 -8.51 -7.95 -0.73
N SER A 136 -9.63 -7.85 0.00
CA SER A 136 -10.89 -8.48 -0.41
C SER A 136 -11.40 -7.90 -1.73
N THR A 137 -11.28 -6.57 -1.92
CA THR A 137 -11.55 -5.91 -3.20
C THR A 137 -10.60 -6.41 -4.30
N THR A 138 -9.31 -6.61 -3.99
CA THR A 138 -8.31 -7.15 -4.93
C THR A 138 -8.67 -8.57 -5.39
N LEU A 139 -9.15 -9.44 -4.51
CA LEU A 139 -9.66 -10.77 -4.90
C LEU A 139 -10.84 -10.64 -5.85
N GLN A 140 -11.82 -9.77 -5.53
CA GLN A 140 -12.97 -9.52 -6.40
C GLN A 140 -12.56 -8.93 -7.75
N PHE A 141 -11.57 -8.03 -7.77
CA PHE A 141 -11.05 -7.47 -9.01
C PHE A 141 -10.46 -8.57 -9.92
N ALA A 142 -9.61 -9.44 -9.37
CA ALA A 142 -9.02 -10.53 -10.14
C ALA A 142 -10.05 -11.56 -10.66
N ILE A 143 -11.15 -11.76 -9.93
CA ILE A 143 -12.25 -12.65 -10.33
C ILE A 143 -13.11 -12.01 -11.44
N ARG A 144 -13.43 -10.72 -11.30
CA ARG A 144 -14.43 -10.03 -12.15
C ARG A 144 -13.80 -9.37 -13.38
N HIS A 145 -12.54 -8.96 -13.28
CA HIS A 145 -11.79 -8.24 -14.32
C HIS A 145 -10.44 -8.92 -14.61
N PRO A 146 -10.43 -10.22 -14.93
CA PRO A 146 -9.19 -10.98 -15.15
C PRO A 146 -8.37 -10.42 -16.33
N GLU A 147 -9.01 -9.82 -17.33
CA GLU A 147 -8.36 -9.19 -18.48
C GLU A 147 -7.58 -7.92 -18.10
N MET A 148 -8.04 -7.19 -17.08
CA MET A 148 -7.39 -5.97 -16.55
C MET A 148 -6.38 -6.26 -15.44
N THR A 149 -6.27 -7.51 -14.98
CA THR A 149 -5.40 -7.93 -13.88
C THR A 149 -4.08 -8.44 -14.40
N ASN A 150 -2.96 -7.76 -14.09
CA ASN A 150 -1.62 -8.24 -14.39
C ASN A 150 -1.09 -9.18 -13.29
N LYS A 151 -0.95 -8.66 -12.08
CA LYS A 151 -0.62 -9.40 -10.85
C LYS A 151 -1.47 -8.89 -9.70
N ILE A 152 -1.57 -9.67 -8.64
CA ILE A 152 -2.24 -9.23 -7.40
C ILE A 152 -1.34 -9.44 -6.18
N ILE A 153 -1.41 -8.49 -5.25
CA ILE A 153 -0.87 -8.63 -3.90
C ILE A 153 -2.04 -8.57 -2.92
N VAL A 154 -2.22 -9.65 -2.19
CA VAL A 154 -3.35 -9.86 -1.28
C VAL A 154 -2.79 -9.90 0.13
N ALA A 155 -2.92 -8.79 0.86
CA ALA A 155 -2.33 -8.59 2.17
C ALA A 155 -3.38 -8.61 3.28
N SER A 156 -3.25 -9.54 4.23
CA SER A 156 -4.08 -9.62 5.46
C SER A 156 -5.58 -9.67 5.18
N THR A 157 -6.04 -10.62 4.38
CA THR A 157 -7.48 -10.83 4.13
C THR A 157 -7.84 -12.31 4.06
N PHE A 158 -9.11 -12.57 4.14
CA PHE A 158 -9.69 -13.90 4.02
C PHE A 158 -10.78 -13.90 2.94
N TYR A 159 -10.99 -15.05 2.32
CA TYR A 159 -12.05 -15.23 1.31
C TYR A 159 -13.33 -15.83 1.89
N LYS A 160 -13.29 -16.30 3.15
CA LYS A 160 -14.45 -16.83 3.90
C LYS A 160 -14.33 -16.50 5.38
N LYS A 161 -15.47 -16.46 6.09
CA LYS A 161 -15.52 -16.13 7.52
C LYS A 161 -14.60 -17.01 8.37
N ALA A 162 -14.49 -18.30 8.04
CA ALA A 162 -13.60 -19.24 8.73
C ALA A 162 -12.09 -18.89 8.62
N GLY A 163 -11.72 -17.90 7.79
CA GLY A 163 -10.35 -17.40 7.68
C GLY A 163 -9.91 -16.47 8.81
N ALA A 164 -10.86 -16.03 9.64
CA ALA A 164 -10.60 -15.23 10.83
C ALA A 164 -11.11 -15.97 12.07
N PRO A 165 -10.49 -15.78 13.25
CA PRO A 165 -10.90 -16.42 14.48
C PRO A 165 -12.24 -15.89 15.01
N ASP A 166 -12.94 -16.68 15.83
CA ASP A 166 -14.27 -16.35 16.37
C ASP A 166 -14.29 -14.99 17.09
N TRP A 167 -13.26 -14.69 17.88
CA TRP A 167 -13.17 -13.43 18.62
C TRP A 167 -13.25 -12.19 17.70
N PHE A 168 -12.76 -12.32 16.46
CA PHE A 168 -12.84 -11.22 15.48
C PHE A 168 -14.29 -10.98 15.08
N TRP A 169 -15.05 -12.05 14.80
CA TRP A 169 -16.46 -11.95 14.44
C TRP A 169 -17.32 -11.51 15.61
N ASP A 170 -17.00 -11.96 16.84
CA ASP A 170 -17.64 -11.47 18.07
C ASP A 170 -17.45 -9.95 18.23
N MET A 171 -16.22 -9.46 18.00
CA MET A 171 -15.94 -8.03 18.01
C MET A 171 -16.73 -7.29 16.91
N MET A 172 -16.82 -7.86 15.69
CA MET A 172 -17.52 -7.26 14.57
C MET A 172 -19.06 -7.36 14.69
N SER A 173 -19.60 -8.19 15.57
CA SER A 173 -21.04 -8.31 15.79
C SER A 173 -21.64 -7.09 16.50
N ALA A 174 -20.86 -6.43 17.37
CA ALA A 174 -21.30 -5.26 18.14
C ALA A 174 -20.19 -4.19 18.25
N PRO A 175 -19.61 -3.73 17.13
CA PRO A 175 -18.54 -2.76 17.17
C PRO A 175 -19.10 -1.40 17.60
N THR A 176 -18.26 -0.59 18.24
CA THR A 176 -18.62 0.76 18.64
C THR A 176 -17.72 1.78 17.95
N PHE A 177 -18.26 2.92 17.57
CA PHE A 177 -17.47 4.04 17.02
C PHE A 177 -16.34 4.47 17.98
N LYS A 178 -16.54 4.33 19.29
CA LYS A 178 -15.50 4.60 20.29
C LYS A 178 -14.32 3.66 20.14
N GLY A 179 -14.56 2.40 19.74
CA GLY A 179 -13.51 1.38 19.52
C GLY A 179 -12.70 1.57 18.24
N MET A 180 -13.15 2.42 17.32
CA MET A 180 -12.35 2.77 16.14
C MET A 180 -11.05 3.48 16.58
N PRO A 181 -9.86 3.08 16.06
CA PRO A 181 -8.58 3.69 16.43
C PRO A 181 -8.57 5.20 16.23
N GLN A 182 -8.07 5.93 17.23
CA GLN A 182 -8.04 7.39 17.18
C GLN A 182 -7.22 7.94 16.00
N PRO A 183 -6.05 7.35 15.63
CA PRO A 183 -5.30 7.82 14.47
C PRO A 183 -6.09 7.83 13.15
N TYR A 184 -6.99 6.87 12.94
CA TYR A 184 -7.87 6.86 11.76
C TYR A 184 -8.87 8.00 11.75
N LYS A 185 -9.48 8.27 12.93
CA LYS A 185 -10.40 9.41 13.09
C LYS A 185 -9.71 10.73 12.83
N ASP A 186 -8.52 10.89 13.42
CA ASP A 186 -7.74 12.12 13.30
C ASP A 186 -7.30 12.35 11.83
N GLU A 187 -6.88 11.30 11.14
CA GLU A 187 -6.48 11.42 9.74
C GLU A 187 -7.66 11.70 8.82
N PHE A 188 -8.79 11.01 9.02
CA PHE A 188 -10.01 11.33 8.28
C PHE A 188 -10.42 12.81 8.46
N LEU A 189 -10.44 13.30 9.72
CA LEU A 189 -10.87 14.67 10.02
C LEU A 189 -9.90 15.75 9.53
N LYS A 190 -8.63 15.43 9.30
CA LYS A 190 -7.68 16.34 8.60
C LYS A 190 -8.06 16.53 7.14
N ILE A 191 -8.55 15.48 6.50
CA ILE A 191 -8.95 15.47 5.09
C ILE A 191 -10.36 16.04 4.94
N ASN A 192 -11.29 15.52 5.72
CA ASN A 192 -12.70 15.89 5.71
C ASN A 192 -13.16 16.21 7.15
N PRO A 193 -13.32 17.49 7.53
CA PRO A 193 -13.67 17.88 8.88
C PRO A 193 -15.13 17.60 9.28
N ASP A 194 -15.93 16.98 8.40
CA ASP A 194 -17.30 16.57 8.68
C ASP A 194 -17.34 15.29 9.54
N THR A 195 -17.64 15.46 10.84
CA THR A 195 -17.78 14.35 11.77
C THR A 195 -18.93 13.38 11.39
N ASN A 196 -19.97 13.86 10.71
CA ASN A 196 -21.04 12.98 10.22
C ASN A 196 -20.54 12.12 9.07
N ALA A 197 -19.65 12.62 8.20
CA ALA A 197 -19.03 11.82 7.15
C ALA A 197 -18.14 10.73 7.76
N LEU A 198 -17.36 11.03 8.80
CA LEU A 198 -16.58 10.05 9.55
C LEU A 198 -17.47 8.95 10.16
N HIS A 199 -18.61 9.31 10.76
CA HIS A 199 -19.56 8.34 11.28
C HIS A 199 -20.16 7.48 10.16
N ARG A 200 -20.55 8.07 9.02
CA ARG A 200 -21.06 7.31 7.87
C ARG A 200 -20.02 6.32 7.35
N MET A 201 -18.76 6.71 7.21
CA MET A 201 -17.68 5.79 6.82
C MET A 201 -17.63 4.58 7.76
N TYR A 202 -17.57 4.84 9.09
CA TYR A 202 -17.56 3.78 10.09
C TYR A 202 -18.78 2.85 9.96
N GLU A 203 -19.98 3.39 9.88
CA GLU A 203 -21.24 2.61 9.78
C GLU A 203 -21.28 1.77 8.49
N ARG A 204 -20.82 2.33 7.37
CA ARG A 204 -20.74 1.62 6.08
C ARG A 204 -19.77 0.44 6.15
N ASP A 205 -18.58 0.63 6.70
CA ASP A 205 -17.59 -0.45 6.86
C ASP A 205 -18.08 -1.53 7.83
N VAL A 206 -18.68 -1.15 8.94
CA VAL A 206 -19.30 -2.09 9.88
C VAL A 206 -20.37 -2.92 9.19
N ALA A 207 -21.29 -2.29 8.47
CA ALA A 207 -22.36 -3.00 7.77
C ALA A 207 -21.81 -3.97 6.72
N ARG A 208 -20.76 -3.58 5.97
CA ARG A 208 -20.07 -4.43 5.01
C ARG A 208 -19.44 -5.66 5.69
N MET A 209 -18.76 -5.48 6.82
CA MET A 209 -18.12 -6.58 7.54
C MET A 209 -19.12 -7.50 8.21
N GLN A 210 -20.21 -6.98 8.78
CA GLN A 210 -21.27 -7.79 9.37
C GLN A 210 -21.97 -8.68 8.32
N SER A 211 -22.10 -8.19 7.10
CA SER A 211 -22.66 -8.91 5.95
C SER A 211 -21.59 -9.60 5.09
N PHE A 212 -20.35 -9.79 5.61
CA PHE A 212 -19.25 -10.36 4.84
C PHE A 212 -19.65 -11.64 4.11
N PRO A 213 -19.60 -11.69 2.78
CA PRO A 213 -19.95 -12.86 2.00
C PRO A 213 -18.72 -13.76 1.84
N ASP A 214 -18.89 -15.06 2.08
CA ASP A 214 -17.87 -16.02 1.66
C ASP A 214 -17.77 -16.02 0.13
N ILE A 215 -16.54 -16.03 -0.37
CA ILE A 215 -16.26 -16.21 -1.81
C ILE A 215 -16.16 -17.71 -2.06
N PRO A 216 -16.97 -18.28 -2.98
CA PRO A 216 -16.86 -19.69 -3.33
C PRO A 216 -15.45 -20.08 -3.77
N GLU A 217 -14.96 -21.24 -3.34
CA GLU A 217 -13.60 -21.71 -3.67
C GLU A 217 -13.34 -21.78 -5.17
N GLU A 218 -14.34 -22.11 -5.96
CA GLU A 218 -14.23 -22.13 -7.45
C GLU A 218 -13.91 -20.75 -8.02
N HIS A 219 -14.38 -19.66 -7.40
CA HIS A 219 -14.03 -18.31 -7.80
C HIS A 219 -12.58 -17.98 -7.42
N ILE A 220 -12.11 -18.42 -6.24
CA ILE A 220 -10.70 -18.26 -5.84
C ILE A 220 -9.80 -19.07 -6.79
N LYS A 221 -10.18 -20.30 -7.15
CA LYS A 221 -9.46 -21.16 -8.12
C LYS A 221 -9.47 -20.59 -9.55
N SER A 222 -10.45 -19.73 -9.88
CA SER A 222 -10.52 -19.09 -11.20
C SER A 222 -9.46 -18.00 -11.41
N ILE A 223 -8.85 -17.48 -10.35
CA ILE A 223 -7.80 -16.45 -10.41
C ILE A 223 -6.56 -17.04 -11.11
N LYS A 224 -6.22 -16.48 -12.28
CA LYS A 224 -5.07 -16.90 -13.10
C LYS A 224 -3.88 -15.95 -12.99
N ALA A 225 -4.13 -14.69 -12.58
CA ALA A 225 -3.06 -13.73 -12.38
C ALA A 225 -2.09 -14.25 -11.31
N PRO A 226 -0.77 -14.03 -11.49
CA PRO A 226 0.18 -14.28 -10.42
C PRO A 226 -0.24 -13.53 -9.16
N ALA A 227 -0.24 -14.23 -8.02
CA ALA A 227 -0.68 -13.69 -6.73
C ALA A 227 0.45 -13.74 -5.70
N PHE A 228 0.59 -12.70 -4.90
CA PHE A 228 1.44 -12.70 -3.72
C PHE A 228 0.58 -12.49 -2.49
N ILE A 229 0.44 -13.53 -1.68
CA ILE A 229 -0.34 -13.54 -0.45
C ILE A 229 0.60 -13.22 0.70
N ILE A 230 0.29 -12.20 1.50
CA ILE A 230 1.09 -11.76 2.64
C ILE A 230 0.20 -11.69 3.88
N VAL A 231 0.68 -12.24 5.00
CA VAL A 231 -0.03 -12.23 6.27
C VAL A 231 0.95 -12.14 7.45
N GLY A 232 0.54 -11.52 8.54
CA GLY A 232 1.27 -11.61 9.81
C GLY A 232 1.06 -12.96 10.51
N ASP A 233 2.03 -13.43 11.30
CA ASP A 233 1.88 -14.66 12.10
C ASP A 233 0.91 -14.47 13.29
N LYS A 234 0.58 -13.22 13.62
CA LYS A 234 -0.39 -12.83 14.68
C LYS A 234 -1.50 -11.94 14.11
N ASP A 235 -1.83 -12.14 12.84
CA ASP A 235 -2.85 -11.40 12.12
C ASP A 235 -4.28 -11.86 12.51
N VAL A 236 -5.28 -11.04 12.17
CA VAL A 236 -6.70 -11.45 12.19
C VAL A 236 -7.01 -12.49 11.11
N THR A 237 -6.29 -12.48 9.99
CA THR A 237 -6.30 -13.57 9.02
C THR A 237 -5.37 -14.67 9.52
N THR A 238 -5.89 -15.89 9.72
CA THR A 238 -5.03 -16.98 10.20
C THR A 238 -4.00 -17.38 9.15
N PRO A 239 -2.74 -17.70 9.55
CA PRO A 239 -1.73 -18.23 8.64
C PRO A 239 -2.18 -19.48 7.89
N GLU A 240 -2.99 -20.33 8.53
CA GLU A 240 -3.58 -21.53 7.94
C GLU A 240 -4.49 -21.18 6.76
N HIS A 241 -5.31 -20.13 6.91
CA HIS A 241 -6.20 -19.65 5.85
C HIS A 241 -5.42 -19.02 4.69
N ALA A 242 -4.37 -18.26 4.97
CA ALA A 242 -3.47 -17.75 3.94
C ALA A 242 -2.81 -18.90 3.15
N ALA A 243 -2.39 -19.97 3.85
CA ALA A 243 -1.85 -21.18 3.23
C ALA A 243 -2.93 -21.95 2.42
N GLU A 244 -4.18 -21.96 2.88
CA GLU A 244 -5.31 -22.52 2.11
C GLU A 244 -5.52 -21.72 0.82
N MET A 245 -5.59 -20.40 0.90
CA MET A 245 -5.73 -19.51 -0.27
C MET A 245 -4.59 -19.71 -1.27
N HIS A 246 -3.34 -19.86 -0.78
CA HIS A 246 -2.19 -20.17 -1.61
C HIS A 246 -2.34 -21.50 -2.36
N ARG A 247 -2.93 -22.53 -1.75
CA ARG A 247 -3.19 -23.80 -2.44
C ARG A 247 -4.29 -23.71 -3.50
N LEU A 248 -5.26 -22.81 -3.30
CA LEU A 248 -6.37 -22.61 -4.24
C LEU A 248 -5.96 -21.78 -5.47
N ILE A 249 -5.11 -20.77 -5.31
CA ILE A 249 -4.62 -19.94 -6.41
C ILE A 249 -3.34 -20.56 -6.98
N SER A 250 -3.47 -21.22 -8.12
CA SER A 250 -2.41 -22.06 -8.71
C SER A 250 -1.09 -21.33 -9.00
N ASN A 251 -1.14 -20.04 -9.32
CA ASN A 251 0.04 -19.20 -9.58
C ASN A 251 0.24 -18.21 -8.44
N SER A 252 0.46 -18.69 -7.23
CA SER A 252 0.63 -17.82 -6.08
C SER A 252 1.92 -18.08 -5.31
N ARG A 253 2.30 -17.11 -4.51
CA ARG A 253 3.35 -17.15 -3.49
C ARG A 253 2.76 -16.75 -2.16
N LEU A 254 3.37 -17.23 -1.08
CA LEU A 254 2.96 -16.96 0.29
C LEU A 254 4.14 -16.43 1.09
N ALA A 255 3.91 -15.38 1.85
CA ALA A 255 4.78 -14.93 2.93
C ALA A 255 3.98 -14.84 4.22
N ILE A 256 4.46 -15.50 5.28
CA ILE A 256 4.00 -15.32 6.65
C ILE A 256 5.09 -14.55 7.37
N ILE A 257 4.79 -13.34 7.83
CA ILE A 257 5.77 -12.40 8.37
C ILE A 257 5.52 -12.24 9.87
N PRO A 258 6.57 -12.21 10.73
CA PRO A 258 6.37 -11.93 12.14
C PRO A 258 5.67 -10.58 12.35
N GLY A 259 4.56 -10.58 13.10
CA GLY A 259 3.79 -9.38 13.42
C GLY A 259 2.28 -9.55 13.28
N GLY A 260 1.55 -8.47 13.60
CA GLY A 260 0.09 -8.38 13.53
C GLY A 260 -0.43 -7.88 12.19
N HIS A 261 -1.67 -7.39 12.23
CA HIS A 261 -2.40 -6.89 11.07
C HIS A 261 -1.78 -5.61 10.52
N GLY A 262 -1.03 -5.70 9.42
CA GLY A 262 -0.40 -4.56 8.76
C GLY A 262 0.97 -4.14 9.31
N ASP A 263 1.54 -4.81 10.33
CA ASP A 263 2.88 -4.49 10.86
C ASP A 263 3.93 -4.46 9.74
N TYR A 264 3.85 -5.40 8.84
CA TYR A 264 4.83 -5.60 7.78
C TYR A 264 4.79 -4.55 6.65
N ILE A 265 3.74 -3.75 6.54
CA ILE A 265 3.67 -2.58 5.64
C ILE A 265 3.76 -1.25 6.40
N GLY A 266 3.85 -1.29 7.74
CA GLY A 266 3.87 -0.11 8.58
C GLY A 266 2.56 0.68 8.52
N GLU A 267 1.43 -0.03 8.57
CA GLU A 267 0.12 0.58 8.72
C GLU A 267 0.14 1.52 9.94
N MET A 268 -0.59 2.65 9.87
CA MET A 268 -0.43 3.77 10.82
C MET A 268 -0.59 3.37 12.29
N THR A 269 -1.43 2.38 12.60
CA THR A 269 -1.73 1.95 13.97
C THR A 269 -0.78 0.89 14.51
N THR A 270 0.18 0.45 13.70
CA THR A 270 1.09 -0.68 14.01
C THR A 270 2.46 -0.20 14.49
N PRO A 271 3.27 -1.08 15.10
CA PRO A 271 4.68 -0.82 15.34
C PRO A 271 5.40 -0.48 14.04
N GLN A 272 6.23 0.56 14.06
CA GLN A 272 6.94 1.05 12.86
C GLN A 272 8.32 0.38 12.75
N ASP A 273 8.36 -0.96 12.63
CA ASP A 273 9.60 -1.72 12.45
C ASP A 273 10.15 -1.54 11.02
N SER A 274 11.12 -0.65 10.88
CA SER A 274 11.72 -0.32 9.59
C SER A 274 12.41 -1.51 8.92
N VAL A 275 12.89 -2.50 9.67
CA VAL A 275 13.57 -3.69 9.13
C VAL A 275 12.54 -4.62 8.48
N VAL A 276 11.44 -4.89 9.18
CA VAL A 276 10.34 -5.73 8.65
C VAL A 276 9.70 -5.06 7.44
N ILE A 277 9.43 -3.75 7.53
CA ILE A 277 8.83 -2.98 6.41
C ILE A 277 9.75 -3.03 5.18
N ALA A 278 11.06 -2.76 5.33
CA ALA A 278 12.00 -2.78 4.21
C ALA A 278 12.14 -4.19 3.58
N ALA A 279 12.14 -5.24 4.39
CA ALA A 279 12.16 -6.62 3.90
C ALA A 279 10.90 -6.94 3.08
N THR A 280 9.74 -6.51 3.58
CA THR A 280 8.46 -6.69 2.88
C THR A 280 8.42 -5.94 1.55
N VAL A 281 8.84 -4.67 1.53
CA VAL A 281 8.94 -3.88 0.29
C VAL A 281 9.89 -4.56 -0.72
N SER A 282 11.00 -5.12 -0.26
CA SER A 282 11.94 -5.86 -1.11
C SER A 282 11.27 -7.08 -1.75
N MET A 283 10.50 -7.87 -0.99
CA MET A 283 9.74 -9.02 -1.51
C MET A 283 8.66 -8.60 -2.51
N ILE A 284 7.93 -7.53 -2.20
CA ILE A 284 6.91 -6.96 -3.08
C ILE A 284 7.53 -6.52 -4.40
N ASN A 285 8.59 -5.71 -4.36
CA ASN A 285 9.27 -5.24 -5.57
C ASN A 285 9.85 -6.39 -6.39
N LYS A 286 10.42 -7.41 -5.75
CA LYS A 286 10.87 -8.61 -6.44
C LYS A 286 9.73 -9.29 -7.19
N PHE A 287 8.58 -9.50 -6.54
CA PHE A 287 7.41 -10.13 -7.16
C PHE A 287 6.85 -9.30 -8.32
N LEU A 288 6.71 -7.99 -8.15
CA LEU A 288 6.20 -7.09 -9.17
C LEU A 288 7.09 -7.04 -10.42
N ASN A 289 8.41 -7.10 -10.24
CA ASN A 289 9.39 -7.02 -11.35
C ASN A 289 9.65 -8.36 -12.05
N GLU A 290 9.13 -9.48 -11.55
CA GLU A 290 9.26 -10.75 -12.24
C GLU A 290 8.40 -10.79 -13.50
N PRO A 291 8.89 -11.39 -14.61
CA PRO A 291 8.07 -11.55 -15.81
C PRO A 291 6.86 -12.44 -15.53
N VAL A 292 5.71 -12.08 -16.09
CA VAL A 292 4.53 -12.95 -16.07
C VAL A 292 4.78 -14.06 -17.10
N THR A 293 5.15 -15.25 -16.64
CA THR A 293 5.22 -16.44 -17.50
C THR A 293 3.79 -16.86 -17.88
N ARG A 294 3.53 -16.88 -19.18
CA ARG A 294 2.24 -17.32 -19.76
C ARG A 294 2.12 -18.83 -19.74
#